data_2a1632a1d571eb7a8856bcf4695d990e
#
_entry.id   2a1632a1d571eb7a8856bcf4695d990e
#
_cell.length_a   1.000
_cell.length_b   1.000
_cell.length_c   1.000
_cell.angle_alpha   90.00
_cell.angle_beta   90.00
_cell.angle_gamma   90.00
#
_symmetry.space_group_name_H-M   'P 1'
#
loop_
_entity.id
_entity.type
_entity.pdbx_description
1 polymer ?
#
loop_
_entity_poly.entity_id
_entity_poly.type
_entity_poly.pdbx_seq_one_letter_code
_entity_poly.pdbx_strand_id
1 'polypeptide(L)'
;MRIGLIGAGNLMTNLGKALTSAKEHEIVQVWSRTKESAQALAAVLCTPFTTDLDCVVEADVYILAVKDSALESLIPQLTRLHPDALFLHTAGSMPMDVFKGYARHYGVFYPMQTFSKNKEVNFREIPVFVEANNEDVLEIVKNLAATVSDAVYELTTEQRKYLHLAAVFACNFTNHCYDLAARVLEPQGIPFSVMLPLIDETARKVHELSPHDAQTGPAVRYDENVINRQMAMIDDENTQQIYKLLSQSIHDKL
;
A
#
# COMPACT_ATOMS: atom_id res chain seq x y z
N MET A 1 15.86 -1.30 18.75
CA MET A 1 16.67 -0.95 17.56
C MET A 1 16.53 0.53 17.26
N ARG A 2 17.57 1.14 16.72
CA ARG A 2 17.55 2.51 16.18
C ARG A 2 17.13 2.46 14.72
N ILE A 3 16.10 3.19 14.35
CA ILE A 3 15.48 3.12 13.02
C ILE A 3 15.56 4.49 12.32
N GLY A 4 16.16 4.53 11.15
CA GLY A 4 16.13 5.65 10.21
C GLY A 4 14.97 5.50 9.21
N LEU A 5 14.14 6.53 9.05
CA LEU A 5 13.01 6.51 8.12
C LEU A 5 13.36 7.30 6.85
N ILE A 6 13.36 6.63 5.71
CA ILE A 6 13.68 7.22 4.41
C ILE A 6 12.40 7.36 3.59
N GLY A 7 11.90 8.59 3.52
CA GLY A 7 10.61 8.96 2.94
C GLY A 7 9.63 9.48 3.99
N ALA A 8 8.67 10.33 3.56
CA ALA A 8 7.65 10.94 4.43
C ALA A 8 6.27 10.93 3.75
N GLY A 9 5.97 9.82 3.04
CA GLY A 9 4.68 9.59 2.41
C GLY A 9 3.61 9.06 3.37
N ASN A 10 2.43 8.72 2.83
CA ASN A 10 1.29 8.22 3.60
C ASN A 10 1.63 6.96 4.41
N LEU A 11 2.28 5.98 3.78
CA LEU A 11 2.71 4.75 4.44
C LEU A 11 3.67 5.06 5.58
N MET A 12 4.76 5.81 5.31
CA MET A 12 5.77 6.12 6.33
C MET A 12 5.19 6.89 7.50
N THR A 13 4.20 7.76 7.27
CA THR A 13 3.52 8.48 8.36
C THR A 13 2.80 7.52 9.30
N ASN A 14 2.08 6.55 8.77
CA ASN A 14 1.36 5.57 9.58
C ASN A 14 2.30 4.54 10.24
N LEU A 15 3.28 4.04 9.51
CA LEU A 15 4.28 3.10 10.03
C LEU A 15 5.14 3.76 11.13
N GLY A 16 5.60 5.00 10.91
CA GLY A 16 6.38 5.73 11.92
C GLY A 16 5.61 5.93 13.22
N LYS A 17 4.32 6.27 13.15
CA LYS A 17 3.43 6.35 14.32
C LYS A 17 3.32 4.99 15.03
N ALA A 18 3.12 3.90 14.27
CA ALA A 18 3.01 2.56 14.83
C ALA A 18 4.30 2.12 15.54
N LEU A 19 5.46 2.32 14.92
CA LEU A 19 6.76 2.02 15.50
C LEU A 19 7.04 2.84 16.78
N THR A 20 6.71 4.13 16.77
CA THR A 20 6.84 4.99 17.96
C THR A 20 5.92 4.54 19.09
N SER A 21 4.68 4.13 18.76
CA SER A 21 3.69 3.67 19.75
C SER A 21 4.07 2.33 20.38
N ALA A 22 4.78 1.47 19.68
CA ALA A 22 5.28 0.18 20.19
C ALA A 22 6.31 0.33 21.32
N LYS A 23 7.02 1.47 21.39
CA LYS A 23 8.03 1.81 22.42
C LYS A 23 9.24 0.84 22.51
N GLU A 24 9.38 -0.07 21.57
CA GLU A 24 10.47 -1.05 21.50
C GLU A 24 11.64 -0.55 20.64
N HIS A 25 11.41 0.51 19.88
CA HIS A 25 12.34 1.07 18.91
C HIS A 25 12.47 2.58 19.06
N GLU A 26 13.61 3.10 18.67
CA GLU A 26 13.90 4.53 18.62
C GLU A 26 13.91 4.98 17.15
N ILE A 27 13.04 5.90 16.78
CA ILE A 27 13.13 6.57 15.47
C ILE A 27 14.17 7.69 15.59
N VAL A 28 15.33 7.47 15.00
CA VAL A 28 16.47 8.39 15.17
C VAL A 28 16.42 9.57 14.23
N GLN A 29 15.85 9.42 13.04
CA GLN A 29 15.73 10.50 12.05
C GLN A 29 14.74 10.18 10.94
N VAL A 30 14.14 11.23 10.39
CA VAL A 30 13.38 11.18 9.14
C VAL A 30 14.19 11.88 8.04
N TRP A 31 14.40 11.19 6.92
CA TRP A 31 14.88 11.81 5.69
C TRP A 31 13.74 11.91 4.66
N SER A 32 13.64 13.03 3.97
CA SER A 32 12.78 13.15 2.78
C SER A 32 13.35 14.18 1.82
N ARG A 33 13.06 14.01 0.53
CA ARG A 33 13.51 14.93 -0.52
C ARG A 33 13.04 16.36 -0.33
N THR A 34 11.86 16.57 0.25
CA THR A 34 11.28 17.89 0.50
C THR A 34 11.29 18.20 2.00
N LYS A 35 11.71 19.42 2.34
CA LYS A 35 11.81 19.88 3.73
C LYS A 35 10.46 19.85 4.43
N GLU A 36 9.41 20.28 3.75
CA GLU A 36 8.05 20.34 4.28
C GLU A 36 7.55 18.94 4.71
N SER A 37 7.80 17.92 3.86
CA SER A 37 7.39 16.55 4.18
C SER A 37 8.22 15.95 5.30
N ALA A 38 9.54 16.17 5.30
CA ALA A 38 10.45 15.70 6.34
C ALA A 38 10.10 16.31 7.70
N GLN A 39 9.94 17.63 7.74
CA GLN A 39 9.61 18.39 8.95
C GLN A 39 8.23 18.01 9.51
N ALA A 40 7.23 17.86 8.63
CA ALA A 40 5.87 17.49 9.06
C ALA A 40 5.85 16.10 9.73
N LEU A 41 6.52 15.11 9.15
CA LEU A 41 6.60 13.77 9.75
C LEU A 41 7.44 13.78 11.03
N ALA A 42 8.59 14.42 11.01
CA ALA A 42 9.48 14.53 12.17
C ALA A 42 8.80 15.18 13.38
N ALA A 43 7.98 16.22 13.15
CA ALA A 43 7.20 16.86 14.20
C ALA A 43 6.18 15.89 14.83
N VAL A 44 5.51 15.05 14.01
CA VAL A 44 4.57 14.02 14.51
C VAL A 44 5.27 12.96 15.33
N LEU A 45 6.50 12.57 14.95
CA LEU A 45 7.27 11.51 15.62
C LEU A 45 8.20 12.03 16.73
N CYS A 46 8.25 13.35 16.94
CA CYS A 46 9.17 14.01 17.89
C CYS A 46 10.63 13.61 17.65
N THR A 47 11.09 13.58 16.39
CA THR A 47 12.42 13.14 15.97
C THR A 47 13.09 14.17 15.06
N PRO A 48 14.43 14.20 14.94
CA PRO A 48 15.13 15.03 13.97
C PRO A 48 14.78 14.67 12.52
N PHE A 49 15.04 15.63 11.59
CA PHE A 49 14.92 15.37 10.17
C PHE A 49 16.09 15.96 9.37
N THR A 50 16.29 15.44 8.17
CA THR A 50 17.20 16.00 7.16
C THR A 50 16.62 15.85 5.76
N THR A 51 17.09 16.69 4.83
CA THR A 51 16.86 16.54 3.38
C THR A 51 18.13 16.17 2.63
N ASP A 52 19.25 16.16 3.33
CA ASP A 52 20.57 15.82 2.81
C ASP A 52 20.89 14.36 3.16
N LEU A 53 21.24 13.54 2.17
CA LEU A 53 21.60 12.13 2.37
C LEU A 53 22.90 11.98 3.16
N ASP A 54 23.87 12.89 2.96
CA ASP A 54 25.14 12.84 3.67
C ASP A 54 25.00 13.20 5.17
N CYS A 55 23.84 13.75 5.57
CA CYS A 55 23.45 14.07 6.94
C CYS A 55 22.52 13.01 7.57
N VAL A 56 22.30 11.88 6.91
CA VAL A 56 21.55 10.77 7.51
C VAL A 56 22.38 10.16 8.64
N VAL A 57 21.82 10.11 9.84
CA VAL A 57 22.53 9.60 11.03
C VAL A 57 22.57 8.08 11.04
N GLU A 58 23.55 7.51 11.75
CA GLU A 58 23.69 6.07 11.91
C GLU A 58 22.47 5.44 12.61
N ALA A 59 22.01 4.31 12.07
CA ALA A 59 20.91 3.51 12.58
C ALA A 59 21.16 2.03 12.34
N ASP A 60 20.48 1.17 13.13
CA ASP A 60 20.55 -0.29 12.94
C ASP A 60 19.78 -0.71 11.69
N VAL A 61 18.66 -0.03 11.41
CA VAL A 61 17.73 -0.34 10.33
C VAL A 61 17.32 0.95 9.61
N TYR A 62 17.33 0.92 8.29
CA TYR A 62 16.71 1.95 7.44
C TYR A 62 15.50 1.38 6.71
N ILE A 63 14.33 2.01 6.92
CA ILE A 63 13.10 1.64 6.20
C ILE A 63 12.85 2.66 5.10
N LEU A 64 12.82 2.19 3.83
CA LEU A 64 12.66 3.02 2.64
C LEU A 64 11.22 2.94 2.13
N ALA A 65 10.44 4.01 2.32
CA ALA A 65 9.10 4.18 1.76
C ALA A 65 9.06 5.37 0.81
N VAL A 66 9.72 5.22 -0.30
CA VAL A 66 9.83 6.19 -1.39
C VAL A 66 9.20 5.61 -2.67
N LYS A 67 9.07 6.43 -3.71
CA LYS A 67 8.61 5.92 -5.03
C LYS A 67 9.61 4.90 -5.58
N ASP A 68 9.12 3.88 -6.28
CA ASP A 68 9.94 2.82 -6.88
C ASP A 68 11.10 3.38 -7.71
N SER A 69 10.85 4.40 -8.52
CA SER A 69 11.87 5.08 -9.34
C SER A 69 12.96 5.81 -8.53
N ALA A 70 12.74 6.07 -7.24
CA ALA A 70 13.72 6.71 -6.38
C ALA A 70 14.59 5.67 -5.63
N LEU A 71 14.12 4.45 -5.45
CA LEU A 71 14.87 3.40 -4.73
C LEU A 71 16.23 3.14 -5.37
N GLU A 72 16.27 2.94 -6.69
CA GLU A 72 17.50 2.62 -7.43
C GLU A 72 18.58 3.69 -7.28
N SER A 73 18.20 4.96 -7.15
CA SER A 73 19.13 6.07 -6.97
C SER A 73 19.59 6.28 -5.53
N LEU A 74 18.72 5.95 -4.55
CA LEU A 74 19.00 6.16 -3.13
C LEU A 74 19.82 5.03 -2.52
N ILE A 75 19.57 3.77 -2.91
CA ILE A 75 20.21 2.59 -2.35
C ILE A 75 21.74 2.68 -2.41
N PRO A 76 22.39 2.95 -3.56
CA PRO A 76 23.86 3.00 -3.61
C PRO A 76 24.48 4.05 -2.70
N GLN A 77 23.79 5.18 -2.47
CA GLN A 77 24.27 6.26 -1.64
C GLN A 77 24.14 5.91 -0.15
N LEU A 78 22.96 5.46 0.26
CA LEU A 78 22.68 5.11 1.65
C LEU A 78 23.52 3.92 2.13
N THR A 79 23.65 2.87 1.32
CA THR A 79 24.43 1.68 1.67
C THR A 79 25.92 1.95 1.77
N ARG A 80 26.44 2.89 0.96
CA ARG A 80 27.83 3.36 1.07
C ARG A 80 28.08 4.10 2.38
N LEU A 81 27.13 4.91 2.83
CA LEU A 81 27.24 5.69 4.07
C LEU A 81 27.10 4.80 5.32
N HIS A 82 26.30 3.74 5.23
CA HIS A 82 25.93 2.87 6.37
C HIS A 82 26.08 1.38 5.98
N PRO A 83 27.30 0.86 5.71
CA PRO A 83 27.50 -0.45 5.08
C PRO A 83 27.08 -1.64 5.92
N ASP A 84 26.99 -1.51 7.25
CA ASP A 84 26.64 -2.58 8.17
C ASP A 84 25.16 -2.54 8.62
N ALA A 85 24.40 -1.54 8.20
CA ALA A 85 22.99 -1.41 8.54
C ALA A 85 22.11 -2.40 7.75
N LEU A 86 20.93 -2.68 8.30
CA LEU A 86 19.86 -3.40 7.61
C LEU A 86 19.02 -2.42 6.78
N PHE A 87 18.80 -2.73 5.50
CA PHE A 87 17.98 -1.92 4.59
C PHE A 87 16.70 -2.66 4.21
N LEU A 88 15.56 -2.02 4.44
CA LEU A 88 14.25 -2.58 4.13
C LEU A 88 13.48 -1.63 3.21
N HIS A 89 12.95 -2.12 2.09
CA HIS A 89 11.98 -1.34 1.32
C HIS A 89 10.54 -1.80 1.59
N THR A 90 9.58 -0.93 1.28
CA THR A 90 8.16 -1.19 1.52
C THR A 90 7.35 -1.33 0.24
N ALA A 91 8.01 -1.51 -0.92
CA ALA A 91 7.35 -1.56 -2.21
C ALA A 91 6.78 -2.95 -2.50
N GLY A 92 5.53 -3.00 -2.96
CA GLY A 92 4.86 -4.25 -3.34
C GLY A 92 5.36 -4.83 -4.67
N SER A 93 5.73 -3.95 -5.61
CA SER A 93 6.13 -4.29 -6.99
C SER A 93 7.63 -4.54 -7.17
N MET A 94 8.49 -3.91 -6.32
CA MET A 94 9.94 -3.97 -6.47
C MET A 94 10.52 -5.29 -5.94
N PRO A 95 11.51 -5.91 -6.63
CA PRO A 95 12.18 -7.08 -6.11
C PRO A 95 13.05 -6.72 -4.90
N MET A 96 13.19 -7.66 -3.95
CA MET A 96 14.14 -7.52 -2.84
C MET A 96 15.57 -7.32 -3.36
N ASP A 97 15.91 -7.95 -4.46
CA ASP A 97 17.23 -7.92 -5.10
C ASP A 97 17.67 -6.53 -5.62
N VAL A 98 16.80 -5.49 -5.51
CA VAL A 98 17.24 -4.10 -5.78
C VAL A 98 18.40 -3.67 -4.87
N PHE A 99 18.58 -4.31 -3.72
CA PHE A 99 19.70 -4.10 -2.80
C PHE A 99 20.95 -4.94 -3.11
N LYS A 100 20.82 -5.95 -3.96
CA LYS A 100 21.89 -6.91 -4.24
C LYS A 100 23.14 -6.23 -4.82
N GLY A 101 24.28 -6.49 -4.21
CA GLY A 101 25.55 -5.88 -4.58
C GLY A 101 25.79 -4.49 -3.94
N TYR A 102 24.81 -3.93 -3.23
CA TYR A 102 24.92 -2.67 -2.51
C TYR A 102 24.90 -2.87 -0.99
N ALA A 103 23.95 -3.64 -0.47
CA ALA A 103 23.79 -3.89 0.96
C ALA A 103 24.22 -5.31 1.36
N ARG A 104 24.75 -5.45 2.60
CA ARG A 104 25.07 -6.75 3.19
C ARG A 104 23.80 -7.40 3.77
N HIS A 105 22.99 -6.62 4.45
CA HIS A 105 21.76 -7.02 5.13
C HIS A 105 20.59 -6.25 4.52
N TYR A 106 19.64 -6.97 3.91
CA TYR A 106 18.52 -6.32 3.26
C TYR A 106 17.28 -7.22 3.18
N GLY A 107 16.14 -6.57 3.00
CA GLY A 107 14.87 -7.26 2.89
C GLY A 107 13.72 -6.36 2.51
N VAL A 108 12.54 -6.86 2.76
CA VAL A 108 11.27 -6.19 2.50
C VAL A 108 10.44 -6.16 3.78
N PHE A 109 9.82 -5.02 4.02
CA PHE A 109 8.82 -4.80 5.05
C PHE A 109 7.58 -4.20 4.39
N TYR A 110 6.64 -5.03 3.96
CA TYR A 110 5.51 -4.61 3.14
C TYR A 110 4.19 -4.70 3.91
N PRO A 111 3.74 -3.60 4.56
CA PRO A 111 2.39 -3.55 5.13
C PRO A 111 1.37 -3.35 4.01
N MET A 112 0.40 -4.28 3.91
CA MET A 112 -0.59 -4.26 2.85
C MET A 112 -1.86 -3.52 3.29
N GLN A 113 -1.90 -2.23 3.02
CA GLN A 113 -3.06 -1.36 3.29
C GLN A 113 -3.04 -0.14 2.36
N THR A 114 -4.21 0.49 2.20
CA THR A 114 -4.32 1.83 1.63
C THR A 114 -4.13 2.87 2.73
N PHE A 115 -3.11 3.72 2.58
CA PHE A 115 -2.73 4.68 3.61
C PHE A 115 -3.09 6.12 3.20
N SER A 116 -3.58 6.88 4.17
CA SER A 116 -3.74 8.34 4.05
C SER A 116 -3.12 9.00 5.28
N LYS A 117 -2.50 10.19 5.11
CA LYS A 117 -1.85 10.91 6.23
C LYS A 117 -2.83 11.30 7.35
N ASN A 118 -4.06 11.63 6.94
CA ASN A 118 -5.08 12.20 7.81
C ASN A 118 -6.07 11.16 8.37
N LYS A 119 -5.90 9.88 8.01
CA LYS A 119 -6.73 8.79 8.52
C LYS A 119 -5.87 7.89 9.39
N GLU A 120 -6.25 7.78 10.67
CA GLU A 120 -5.65 6.81 11.57
C GLU A 120 -6.08 5.39 11.18
N VAL A 121 -5.13 4.48 11.24
CA VAL A 121 -5.35 3.05 11.00
C VAL A 121 -4.88 2.26 12.22
N ASN A 122 -5.60 1.21 12.56
CA ASN A 122 -5.11 0.25 13.53
C ASN A 122 -4.04 -0.62 12.87
N PHE A 123 -2.76 -0.29 13.08
CA PHE A 123 -1.66 -0.98 12.42
C PHE A 123 -1.55 -2.45 12.87
N ARG A 124 -2.07 -2.82 14.06
CA ARG A 124 -2.13 -4.19 14.55
C ARG A 124 -2.92 -5.13 13.61
N GLU A 125 -3.95 -4.62 12.96
CA GLU A 125 -4.80 -5.39 12.04
C GLU A 125 -4.24 -5.47 10.61
N ILE A 126 -3.17 -4.72 10.29
CA ILE A 126 -2.61 -4.65 8.95
C ILE A 126 -1.64 -5.82 8.73
N PRO A 127 -1.88 -6.70 7.74
CA PRO A 127 -0.93 -7.74 7.38
C PRO A 127 0.40 -7.12 6.94
N VAL A 128 1.50 -7.61 7.50
CA VAL A 128 2.86 -7.23 7.10
C VAL A 128 3.53 -8.43 6.46
N PHE A 129 3.94 -8.28 5.22
CA PHE A 129 4.67 -9.29 4.46
C PHE A 129 6.14 -8.98 4.45
N VAL A 130 6.96 -9.99 4.78
CA VAL A 130 8.40 -9.86 4.96
C VAL A 130 9.18 -10.80 4.03
N GLU A 131 10.37 -10.36 3.64
CA GLU A 131 11.35 -11.11 2.87
C GLU A 131 12.74 -10.64 3.28
N ALA A 132 13.74 -11.51 3.30
CA ALA A 132 15.11 -11.13 3.63
C ALA A 132 16.13 -11.97 2.86
N ASN A 133 17.36 -11.45 2.75
CA ASN A 133 18.42 -12.08 1.99
C ASN A 133 19.14 -13.26 2.71
N ASN A 134 18.82 -13.48 3.99
CA ASN A 134 19.25 -14.65 4.78
C ASN A 134 18.35 -14.82 6.02
N GLU A 135 18.44 -15.99 6.66
CA GLU A 135 17.60 -16.38 7.81
C GLU A 135 17.78 -15.48 9.05
N ASP A 136 19.01 -15.05 9.36
CA ASP A 136 19.25 -14.18 10.53
C ASP A 136 18.56 -12.82 10.34
N VAL A 137 18.65 -12.26 9.14
CA VAL A 137 17.97 -11.00 8.78
C VAL A 137 16.46 -11.21 8.75
N LEU A 138 15.97 -12.34 8.25
CA LEU A 138 14.53 -12.64 8.20
C LEU A 138 13.94 -12.65 9.61
N GLU A 139 14.62 -13.26 10.58
CA GLU A 139 14.19 -13.29 11.98
C GLU A 139 14.11 -11.87 12.58
N ILE A 140 15.11 -11.02 12.29
CA ILE A 140 15.12 -9.62 12.73
C ILE A 140 13.91 -8.86 12.13
N VAL A 141 13.63 -9.06 10.84
CA VAL A 141 12.51 -8.37 10.15
C VAL A 141 11.16 -8.87 10.65
N LYS A 142 11.00 -10.18 10.91
CA LYS A 142 9.79 -10.74 11.53
C LYS A 142 9.54 -10.15 12.91
N ASN A 143 10.57 -10.10 13.74
CA ASN A 143 10.48 -9.52 15.08
C ASN A 143 10.12 -8.04 15.04
N LEU A 144 10.73 -7.26 14.12
CA LEU A 144 10.36 -5.87 13.90
C LEU A 144 8.90 -5.74 13.48
N ALA A 145 8.41 -6.57 12.55
CA ALA A 145 7.03 -6.54 12.07
C ALA A 145 6.04 -6.88 13.19
N ALA A 146 6.35 -7.87 14.05
CA ALA A 146 5.51 -8.28 15.16
C ALA A 146 5.33 -7.18 16.24
N THR A 147 6.23 -6.20 16.32
CA THR A 147 6.06 -5.06 17.23
C THR A 147 4.90 -4.14 16.82
N VAL A 148 4.49 -4.16 15.54
CA VAL A 148 3.46 -3.26 15.01
C VAL A 148 2.23 -3.98 14.44
N SER A 149 2.33 -5.28 14.11
CA SER A 149 1.25 -6.06 13.49
C SER A 149 1.09 -7.42 14.17
N ASP A 150 -0.16 -7.87 14.30
CA ASP A 150 -0.50 -9.21 14.79
C ASP A 150 -0.54 -10.26 13.65
N ALA A 151 -0.36 -9.82 12.40
CA ALA A 151 -0.44 -10.64 11.19
C ALA A 151 0.84 -10.47 10.34
N VAL A 152 1.87 -11.27 10.64
CA VAL A 152 3.15 -11.25 9.92
C VAL A 152 3.28 -12.51 9.07
N TYR A 153 3.56 -12.33 7.77
CA TYR A 153 3.68 -13.40 6.80
C TYR A 153 4.98 -13.28 6.01
N GLU A 154 5.58 -14.41 5.69
CA GLU A 154 6.72 -14.49 4.79
C GLU A 154 6.23 -14.68 3.35
N LEU A 155 6.73 -13.88 2.41
CA LEU A 155 6.46 -14.02 0.98
C LEU A 155 7.73 -13.80 0.19
N THR A 156 7.90 -14.59 -0.87
CA THR A 156 8.92 -14.30 -1.88
C THR A 156 8.56 -13.05 -2.70
N THR A 157 9.54 -12.46 -3.35
CA THR A 157 9.34 -11.35 -4.30
C THR A 157 8.25 -11.66 -5.33
N GLU A 158 8.22 -12.88 -5.89
CA GLU A 158 7.22 -13.25 -6.90
C GLU A 158 5.81 -13.32 -6.29
N GLN A 159 5.66 -13.94 -5.14
CA GLN A 159 4.37 -14.00 -4.44
C GLN A 159 3.86 -12.59 -4.07
N ARG A 160 4.75 -11.71 -3.61
CA ARG A 160 4.41 -10.33 -3.27
C ARG A 160 3.93 -9.52 -4.48
N LYS A 161 4.52 -9.72 -5.66
CA LYS A 161 4.06 -9.08 -6.91
C LYS A 161 2.61 -9.47 -7.24
N TYR A 162 2.28 -10.77 -7.14
CA TYR A 162 0.90 -11.22 -7.36
C TYR A 162 -0.06 -10.70 -6.29
N LEU A 163 0.37 -10.69 -5.03
CA LEU A 163 -0.42 -10.11 -3.95
C LEU A 163 -0.69 -8.62 -4.18
N HIS A 164 0.32 -7.86 -4.59
CA HIS A 164 0.17 -6.44 -4.91
C HIS A 164 -0.77 -6.23 -6.11
N LEU A 165 -0.65 -7.06 -7.16
CA LEU A 165 -1.57 -7.02 -8.30
C LEU A 165 -3.02 -7.30 -7.86
N ALA A 166 -3.24 -8.30 -7.01
CA ALA A 166 -4.56 -8.58 -6.45
C ALA A 166 -5.11 -7.38 -5.63
N ALA A 167 -4.26 -6.72 -4.85
CA ALA A 167 -4.63 -5.52 -4.10
C ALA A 167 -5.02 -4.34 -5.01
N VAL A 168 -4.45 -4.22 -6.22
CA VAL A 168 -4.88 -3.22 -7.20
C VAL A 168 -6.34 -3.44 -7.59
N PHE A 169 -6.75 -4.69 -7.85
CA PHE A 169 -8.16 -5.01 -8.14
C PHE A 169 -9.05 -4.76 -6.92
N ALA A 170 -8.67 -5.31 -5.76
CA ALA A 170 -9.50 -5.24 -4.56
C ALA A 170 -9.64 -3.84 -3.96
N CYS A 171 -8.70 -2.93 -4.23
CA CYS A 171 -8.67 -1.60 -3.64
C CYS A 171 -8.70 -0.49 -4.69
N ASN A 172 -7.69 -0.40 -5.56
CA ASN A 172 -7.55 0.77 -6.45
C ASN A 172 -8.65 0.83 -7.52
N PHE A 173 -8.92 -0.29 -8.21
CA PHE A 173 -9.98 -0.34 -9.20
C PHE A 173 -11.36 -0.26 -8.56
N THR A 174 -11.56 -0.91 -7.42
CA THR A 174 -12.79 -0.79 -6.65
C THR A 174 -13.08 0.66 -6.27
N ASN A 175 -12.09 1.40 -5.73
CA ASN A 175 -12.26 2.82 -5.43
C ASN A 175 -12.56 3.65 -6.68
N HIS A 176 -11.93 3.33 -7.82
CA HIS A 176 -12.25 4.00 -9.10
C HIS A 176 -13.69 3.73 -9.53
N CYS A 177 -14.22 2.51 -9.32
CA CYS A 177 -15.64 2.23 -9.58
C CYS A 177 -16.56 3.10 -8.68
N TYR A 178 -16.16 3.39 -7.44
CA TYR A 178 -16.91 4.34 -6.60
C TYR A 178 -16.88 5.77 -7.14
N ASP A 179 -15.74 6.22 -7.66
CA ASP A 179 -15.63 7.53 -8.32
C ASP A 179 -16.52 7.61 -9.57
N LEU A 180 -16.53 6.57 -10.41
CA LEU A 180 -17.43 6.50 -11.57
C LEU A 180 -18.90 6.51 -11.15
N ALA A 181 -19.28 5.79 -10.08
CA ALA A 181 -20.63 5.84 -9.56
C ALA A 181 -21.02 7.25 -9.08
N ALA A 182 -20.11 7.96 -8.40
CA ALA A 182 -20.33 9.35 -8.00
C ALA A 182 -20.57 10.26 -9.20
N ARG A 183 -19.78 10.15 -10.26
CA ARG A 183 -19.94 10.93 -11.52
C ARG A 183 -21.26 10.65 -12.22
N VAL A 184 -21.77 9.43 -12.19
CA VAL A 184 -23.09 9.07 -12.76
C VAL A 184 -24.23 9.72 -11.95
N LEU A 185 -24.09 9.87 -10.64
CA LEU A 185 -25.10 10.45 -9.76
C LEU A 185 -25.13 12.00 -9.77
N GLU A 186 -23.95 12.61 -9.94
CA GLU A 186 -23.78 14.07 -9.83
C GLU A 186 -24.72 14.88 -10.75
N PRO A 187 -24.86 14.59 -12.05
CA PRO A 187 -25.75 15.30 -12.96
C PRO A 187 -27.25 15.19 -12.56
N GLN A 188 -27.59 14.16 -11.78
CA GLN A 188 -28.96 13.92 -11.29
C GLN A 188 -29.22 14.57 -9.93
N GLY A 189 -28.23 15.26 -9.34
CA GLY A 189 -28.34 15.86 -8.01
C GLY A 189 -28.45 14.83 -6.86
N ILE A 190 -28.07 13.58 -7.09
CA ILE A 190 -28.14 12.52 -6.09
C ILE A 190 -26.78 12.45 -5.35
N PRO A 191 -26.76 12.64 -4.02
CA PRO A 191 -25.51 12.61 -3.26
C PRO A 191 -24.94 11.19 -3.21
N PHE A 192 -23.62 11.06 -3.39
CA PHE A 192 -22.92 9.76 -3.34
C PHE A 192 -23.14 8.98 -2.05
N SER A 193 -23.42 9.67 -0.94
CA SER A 193 -23.65 9.04 0.37
C SER A 193 -24.78 8.01 0.38
N VAL A 194 -25.74 8.10 -0.57
CA VAL A 194 -26.83 7.10 -0.67
C VAL A 194 -26.30 5.71 -1.09
N MET A 195 -25.09 5.64 -1.68
CA MET A 195 -24.46 4.40 -2.08
C MET A 195 -23.70 3.70 -0.93
N LEU A 196 -23.39 4.41 0.16
CA LEU A 196 -22.55 3.85 1.23
C LEU A 196 -23.09 2.54 1.82
N PRO A 197 -24.41 2.39 2.12
CA PRO A 197 -24.93 1.12 2.64
C PRO A 197 -24.77 -0.06 1.65
N LEU A 198 -24.86 0.21 0.34
CA LEU A 198 -24.65 -0.79 -0.69
C LEU A 198 -23.18 -1.20 -0.82
N ILE A 199 -22.28 -0.23 -0.70
CA ILE A 199 -20.83 -0.46 -0.71
C ILE A 199 -20.44 -1.33 0.49
N ASP A 200 -20.92 -0.99 1.69
CA ASP A 200 -20.65 -1.73 2.92
C ASP A 200 -21.19 -3.17 2.84
N GLU A 201 -22.39 -3.37 2.28
CA GLU A 201 -22.95 -4.69 2.07
C GLU A 201 -22.15 -5.51 1.07
N THR A 202 -21.70 -4.90 -0.03
CA THR A 202 -20.86 -5.57 -1.03
C THR A 202 -19.54 -6.05 -0.43
N ALA A 203 -18.91 -5.20 0.40
CA ALA A 203 -17.68 -5.55 1.10
C ALA A 203 -17.93 -6.63 2.18
N ARG A 204 -19.07 -6.59 2.89
CA ARG A 204 -19.40 -7.57 3.92
C ARG A 204 -19.65 -8.95 3.35
N LYS A 205 -20.29 -9.05 2.18
CA LYS A 205 -20.59 -10.34 1.54
C LYS A 205 -19.34 -11.19 1.27
N VAL A 206 -18.21 -10.59 0.93
CA VAL A 206 -16.97 -11.34 0.65
C VAL A 206 -16.28 -11.88 1.91
N HIS A 207 -16.78 -11.58 3.12
CA HIS A 207 -16.38 -12.25 4.36
C HIS A 207 -17.13 -13.57 4.58
N GLU A 208 -18.29 -13.74 3.94
CA GLU A 208 -19.18 -14.90 4.14
C GLU A 208 -19.24 -15.81 2.91
N LEU A 209 -19.10 -15.24 1.72
CA LEU A 209 -19.19 -15.91 0.43
C LEU A 209 -17.90 -15.70 -0.37
N SER A 210 -17.60 -16.61 -1.28
CA SER A 210 -16.56 -16.33 -2.27
C SER A 210 -16.95 -15.11 -3.15
N PRO A 211 -15.98 -14.32 -3.66
CA PRO A 211 -16.31 -13.22 -4.58
C PRO A 211 -17.15 -13.65 -5.80
N HIS A 212 -16.95 -14.88 -6.28
CA HIS A 212 -17.73 -15.48 -7.37
C HIS A 212 -19.19 -15.67 -6.96
N ASP A 213 -19.45 -16.28 -5.81
CA ASP A 213 -20.81 -16.60 -5.34
C ASP A 213 -21.57 -15.34 -4.86
N ALA A 214 -20.81 -14.30 -4.44
CA ALA A 214 -21.39 -13.02 -4.04
C ALA A 214 -21.81 -12.14 -5.24
N GLN A 215 -21.42 -12.51 -6.48
CA GLN A 215 -21.68 -11.70 -7.66
C GLN A 215 -23.17 -11.67 -8.02
N THR A 216 -23.69 -10.47 -8.27
CA THR A 216 -25.08 -10.22 -8.66
C THR A 216 -25.17 -9.18 -9.78
N GLY A 217 -26.37 -8.93 -10.29
CA GLY A 217 -26.63 -7.87 -11.25
C GLY A 217 -26.97 -8.37 -12.66
N PRO A 218 -27.26 -7.45 -13.61
CA PRO A 218 -27.69 -7.79 -14.98
C PRO A 218 -26.60 -8.50 -15.78
N ALA A 219 -25.34 -8.23 -15.50
CA ALA A 219 -24.21 -8.85 -16.17
C ALA A 219 -24.11 -10.37 -15.95
N VAL A 220 -24.53 -10.88 -14.77
CA VAL A 220 -24.56 -12.31 -14.46
C VAL A 220 -25.37 -13.10 -15.50
N ARG A 221 -26.53 -12.59 -15.87
CA ARG A 221 -27.46 -13.20 -16.85
C ARG A 221 -27.25 -12.69 -18.27
N TYR A 222 -26.31 -11.77 -18.46
CA TYR A 222 -26.05 -11.05 -19.70
C TYR A 222 -27.32 -10.43 -20.33
N ASP A 223 -28.08 -9.70 -19.50
CA ASP A 223 -29.29 -9.03 -19.96
C ASP A 223 -28.94 -7.84 -20.87
N GLU A 224 -28.75 -8.12 -22.16
CA GLU A 224 -28.32 -7.14 -23.17
C GLU A 224 -29.22 -5.90 -23.21
N ASN A 225 -30.52 -6.07 -23.00
CA ASN A 225 -31.45 -4.94 -23.04
C ASN A 225 -31.20 -3.96 -21.88
N VAL A 226 -30.90 -4.49 -20.70
CA VAL A 226 -30.56 -3.67 -19.52
C VAL A 226 -29.19 -3.06 -19.69
N ILE A 227 -28.19 -3.88 -20.09
CA ILE A 227 -26.80 -3.44 -20.30
C ILE A 227 -26.74 -2.31 -21.31
N ASN A 228 -27.38 -2.46 -22.47
CA ASN A 228 -27.36 -1.43 -23.53
C ASN A 228 -28.07 -0.15 -23.10
N ARG A 229 -29.19 -0.24 -22.39
CA ARG A 229 -29.88 0.95 -21.86
C ARG A 229 -29.05 1.68 -20.83
N GLN A 230 -28.41 0.98 -19.90
CA GLN A 230 -27.54 1.60 -18.91
C GLN A 230 -26.30 2.21 -19.55
N MET A 231 -25.68 1.53 -20.50
CA MET A 231 -24.53 2.05 -21.24
C MET A 231 -24.86 3.34 -22.02
N ALA A 232 -26.06 3.43 -22.60
CA ALA A 232 -26.53 4.63 -23.30
C ALA A 232 -26.79 5.85 -22.37
N MET A 233 -26.86 5.65 -21.05
CA MET A 233 -26.97 6.74 -20.06
C MET A 233 -25.62 7.31 -19.65
N ILE A 234 -24.53 6.76 -20.12
CA ILE A 234 -23.16 7.19 -19.78
C ILE A 234 -22.64 8.05 -20.93
N ASP A 235 -22.33 9.31 -20.66
CA ASP A 235 -21.84 10.24 -21.69
C ASP A 235 -20.36 10.05 -22.03
N ASP A 236 -19.54 9.62 -21.05
CA ASP A 236 -18.09 9.45 -21.21
C ASP A 236 -17.74 8.11 -21.86
N GLU A 237 -17.08 8.16 -23.02
CA GLU A 237 -16.69 6.97 -23.79
C GLU A 237 -15.78 5.99 -23.00
N ASN A 238 -14.86 6.50 -22.21
CA ASN A 238 -13.99 5.64 -21.40
C ASN A 238 -14.79 4.89 -20.33
N THR A 239 -15.72 5.56 -19.70
CA THR A 239 -16.63 4.95 -18.71
C THR A 239 -17.55 3.91 -19.36
N GLN A 240 -18.05 4.17 -20.58
CA GLN A 240 -18.80 3.18 -21.35
C GLN A 240 -17.97 1.92 -21.65
N GLN A 241 -16.69 2.10 -22.02
CA GLN A 241 -15.79 0.97 -22.29
C GLN A 241 -15.52 0.16 -21.02
N ILE A 242 -15.28 0.82 -19.89
CA ILE A 242 -15.11 0.15 -18.58
C ILE A 242 -16.37 -0.63 -18.22
N TYR A 243 -17.55 -0.02 -18.34
CA TYR A 243 -18.83 -0.68 -18.07
C TYR A 243 -19.02 -1.94 -18.94
N LYS A 244 -18.74 -1.83 -20.24
CA LYS A 244 -18.84 -2.95 -21.19
C LYS A 244 -17.86 -4.08 -20.81
N LEU A 245 -16.58 -3.76 -20.59
CA LEU A 245 -15.55 -4.75 -20.26
C LEU A 245 -15.86 -5.47 -18.94
N LEU A 246 -16.29 -4.75 -17.90
CA LEU A 246 -16.67 -5.35 -16.63
C LEU A 246 -17.91 -6.24 -16.77
N SER A 247 -18.92 -5.80 -17.50
CA SER A 247 -20.13 -6.59 -17.74
C SER A 247 -19.83 -7.91 -18.47
N GLN A 248 -18.99 -7.84 -19.50
CA GLN A 248 -18.54 -9.03 -20.23
C GLN A 248 -17.68 -9.94 -19.36
N SER A 249 -16.72 -9.40 -18.62
CA SER A 249 -15.84 -10.16 -17.74
C SER A 249 -16.61 -10.90 -16.62
N ILE A 250 -17.67 -10.28 -16.09
CA ILE A 250 -18.55 -10.92 -15.11
C ILE A 250 -19.25 -12.12 -15.75
N HIS A 251 -19.84 -11.94 -16.95
CA HIS A 251 -20.56 -13.02 -17.65
C HIS A 251 -19.65 -14.19 -18.02
N ASP A 252 -18.46 -13.89 -18.58
CA ASP A 252 -17.54 -14.92 -19.11
C ASP A 252 -16.89 -15.78 -18.00
N LYS A 253 -16.97 -15.34 -16.74
CA LYS A 253 -16.35 -16.02 -15.59
C LYS A 253 -17.35 -16.74 -14.66
N LEU A 254 -18.64 -16.55 -14.88
CA LEU A 254 -19.73 -17.23 -14.17
C LEU A 254 -20.30 -18.39 -14.97
#